data_a8a750d201d4e16c3ef1c3d7a40e2302
#
_entry.id   a8a750d201d4e16c3ef1c3d7a40e2302
#
_cell.length_a   1.000
_cell.length_b   1.000
_cell.length_c   1.000
_cell.angle_alpha   90.00
_cell.angle_beta   90.00
_cell.angle_gamma   90.00
#
_symmetry.space_group_name_H-M   'P 1'
#
loop_
_entity.id
_entity.type
_entity.pdbx_description
1 polymer ?
#
loop_
_entity_poly.entity_id
_entity_poly.type
_entity_poly.pdbx_seq_one_letter_code
_entity_poly.pdbx_strand_id
1 'polypeptide(L)'
;MRVGFIGLGSQGGPMAHAIVDGGFPTTLWARRPESLEPYAGTGATFAESPAALAEASDVVCLCVVGDDDVRGLAYGEDGLLEHMSSGDTLVIHSTIHPDTCREVGEKAAAKGISVVDAPVSGGAPAVEAKQLLVMA
;
A
#
# COMPACT_ATOMS: atom_id res chain seq x y z
N MET A 1 2.97 -12.06 9.00
CA MET A 1 2.39 -10.78 8.57
C MET A 1 2.30 -10.76 7.07
N ARG A 2 1.10 -10.66 6.54
CA ARG A 2 0.83 -10.60 5.10
C ARG A 2 0.76 -9.14 4.66
N VAL A 3 1.49 -8.78 3.62
CA VAL A 3 1.59 -7.40 3.15
C VAL A 3 0.90 -7.26 1.79
N GLY A 4 0.02 -6.28 1.66
CA GLY A 4 -0.52 -5.82 0.40
C GLY A 4 0.18 -4.53 -0.04
N PHE A 5 0.45 -4.37 -1.33
CA PHE A 5 1.08 -3.16 -1.83
C PHE A 5 0.41 -2.67 -3.11
N ILE A 6 0.03 -1.41 -3.10
CA ILE A 6 -0.58 -0.71 -4.25
C ILE A 6 0.25 0.53 -4.57
N GLY A 7 0.56 0.72 -5.85
CA GLY A 7 1.36 1.84 -6.32
C GLY A 7 2.78 1.40 -6.68
N LEU A 8 2.92 0.73 -7.82
CA LEU A 8 4.17 0.15 -8.29
C LEU A 8 4.93 1.07 -9.27
N GLY A 9 4.84 2.38 -9.03
CA GLY A 9 5.57 3.37 -9.81
C GLY A 9 7.05 3.43 -9.46
N SER A 10 7.71 4.53 -9.85
CA SER A 10 9.15 4.70 -9.68
C SER A 10 9.63 4.63 -8.22
N GLN A 11 8.78 4.98 -7.27
CA GLN A 11 9.11 4.93 -5.85
C GLN A 11 8.52 3.68 -5.17
N GLY A 12 7.25 3.38 -5.40
CA GLY A 12 6.58 2.24 -4.79
C GLY A 12 7.09 0.89 -5.30
N GLY A 13 7.46 0.81 -6.58
CA GLY A 13 8.00 -0.41 -7.16
C GLY A 13 9.22 -0.97 -6.42
N PRO A 14 10.29 -0.20 -6.24
CA PRO A 14 11.45 -0.64 -5.45
C PRO A 14 11.11 -1.01 -4.01
N MET A 15 10.17 -0.28 -3.37
CA MET A 15 9.71 -0.60 -2.03
C MET A 15 9.02 -1.97 -1.97
N ALA A 16 8.13 -2.24 -2.92
CA ALA A 16 7.46 -3.53 -3.02
C ALA A 16 8.47 -4.68 -3.25
N HIS A 17 9.45 -4.48 -4.11
CA HIS A 17 10.54 -5.45 -4.29
C HIS A 17 11.29 -5.73 -2.98
N ALA A 18 11.63 -4.68 -2.25
CA ALA A 18 12.34 -4.82 -0.97
C ALA A 18 11.53 -5.65 0.06
N ILE A 19 10.21 -5.48 0.08
CA ILE A 19 9.32 -6.25 0.95
C ILE A 19 9.29 -7.73 0.53
N VAL A 20 9.17 -7.99 -0.77
CA VAL A 20 9.19 -9.37 -1.31
C VAL A 20 10.54 -10.03 -1.01
N ASP A 21 11.65 -9.34 -1.26
CA ASP A 21 13.00 -9.85 -1.01
C ASP A 21 13.26 -10.07 0.49
N GLY A 22 12.58 -9.32 1.34
CA GLY A 22 12.62 -9.49 2.79
C GLY A 22 11.91 -10.75 3.30
N GLY A 23 11.25 -11.50 2.43
CA GLY A 23 10.58 -12.75 2.77
C GLY A 23 9.16 -12.61 3.30
N PHE A 24 8.56 -11.43 3.22
CA PHE A 24 7.16 -11.23 3.62
C PHE A 24 6.21 -11.79 2.55
N PRO A 25 5.18 -12.57 2.93
CA PRO A 25 4.11 -12.91 2.00
C PRO A 25 3.48 -11.61 1.47
N THR A 26 3.58 -11.38 0.17
CA THR A 26 3.22 -10.10 -0.44
C THR A 26 2.21 -10.31 -1.55
N THR A 27 1.13 -9.53 -1.51
CA THR A 27 0.12 -9.46 -2.56
C THR A 27 0.17 -8.07 -3.20
N LEU A 28 0.23 -8.04 -4.52
CA LEU A 28 0.32 -6.81 -5.30
C LEU A 28 -0.93 -6.59 -6.13
N TRP A 29 -1.30 -5.35 -6.29
CA TRP A 29 -2.30 -4.93 -7.26
C TRP A 29 -1.81 -3.68 -7.99
N ALA A 30 -2.07 -3.62 -9.29
CA ALA A 30 -1.78 -2.47 -10.11
C ALA A 30 -2.96 -2.20 -11.05
N ARG A 31 -3.22 -0.91 -11.29
CA ARG A 31 -4.24 -0.48 -12.26
C ARG A 31 -3.90 -0.97 -13.68
N ARG A 32 -2.61 -1.04 -14.00
CA ARG A 32 -2.09 -1.55 -15.28
C ARG A 32 -1.44 -2.91 -15.04
N PRO A 33 -1.96 -3.98 -15.65
CA PRO A 33 -1.41 -5.34 -15.47
C PRO A 33 0.07 -5.45 -15.81
N GLU A 34 0.57 -4.69 -16.78
CA GLU A 34 1.97 -4.68 -17.17
C GLU A 34 2.90 -4.21 -16.05
N SER A 35 2.40 -3.45 -15.08
CA SER A 35 3.18 -3.04 -13.90
C SER A 35 3.52 -4.22 -12.98
N LEU A 36 2.83 -5.33 -13.11
CA LEU A 36 3.07 -6.55 -12.34
C LEU A 36 4.13 -7.47 -12.96
N GLU A 37 4.46 -7.27 -14.24
CA GLU A 37 5.41 -8.12 -14.96
C GLU A 37 6.78 -8.25 -14.28
N PRO A 38 7.39 -7.17 -13.72
CA PRO A 38 8.67 -7.26 -13.04
C PRO A 38 8.66 -8.17 -11.81
N TYR A 39 7.49 -8.49 -11.28
CA TYR A 39 7.33 -9.33 -10.07
C TYR A 39 7.01 -10.80 -10.40
N ALA A 40 6.89 -11.14 -11.68
CA ALA A 40 6.68 -12.51 -12.10
C ALA A 40 7.86 -13.38 -11.65
N GLY A 41 7.56 -14.50 -11.00
CA GLY A 41 8.60 -15.40 -10.49
C GLY A 41 9.28 -14.98 -9.19
N THR A 42 8.84 -13.88 -8.57
CA THR A 42 9.43 -13.39 -7.30
C THR A 42 8.80 -14.00 -6.04
N GLY A 43 7.73 -14.78 -6.17
CA GLY A 43 6.96 -15.28 -5.04
C GLY A 43 5.83 -14.35 -4.59
N ALA A 44 5.74 -13.13 -5.10
CA ALA A 44 4.59 -12.25 -4.89
C ALA A 44 3.35 -12.83 -5.56
N THR A 45 2.19 -12.66 -4.92
CA THR A 45 0.89 -12.98 -5.51
C THR A 45 0.24 -11.72 -6.07
N PHE A 46 -0.65 -11.88 -7.04
CA PHE A 46 -1.34 -10.76 -7.67
C PHE A 46 -2.83 -10.84 -7.38
N ALA A 47 -3.39 -9.74 -6.88
CA ALA A 47 -4.82 -9.64 -6.62
C ALA A 47 -5.54 -9.12 -7.87
N GLU A 48 -6.79 -9.54 -8.05
CA GLU A 48 -7.65 -9.11 -9.15
C GLU A 48 -8.26 -7.72 -8.89
N SER A 49 -8.30 -7.30 -7.64
CA SER A 49 -8.89 -6.01 -7.22
C SER A 49 -8.24 -5.51 -5.93
N PRO A 50 -8.38 -4.21 -5.61
CA PRO A 50 -8.01 -3.71 -4.29
C PRO A 50 -8.73 -4.42 -3.14
N ALA A 51 -9.99 -4.79 -3.32
CA ALA A 51 -10.75 -5.55 -2.35
C ALA A 51 -10.11 -6.92 -2.06
N ALA A 52 -9.77 -7.67 -3.09
CA ALA A 52 -9.10 -8.96 -2.94
C ALA A 52 -7.72 -8.84 -2.28
N LEU A 53 -6.99 -7.76 -2.59
CA LEU A 53 -5.71 -7.47 -1.92
C LEU A 53 -5.91 -7.21 -0.43
N ALA A 54 -6.93 -6.42 -0.07
CA ALA A 54 -7.23 -6.12 1.32
C ALA A 54 -7.54 -7.39 2.12
N GLU A 55 -8.39 -8.27 1.58
CA GLU A 55 -8.75 -9.54 2.23
C GLU A 55 -7.54 -10.48 2.43
N ALA A 56 -6.53 -10.37 1.58
CA ALA A 56 -5.32 -11.19 1.64
C ALA A 56 -4.21 -10.59 2.52
N SER A 57 -4.44 -9.43 3.16
CA SER A 57 -3.37 -8.66 3.79
C SER A 57 -3.71 -8.28 5.22
N ASP A 58 -2.69 -8.24 6.09
CA ASP A 58 -2.77 -7.71 7.45
C ASP A 58 -2.32 -6.24 7.47
N VAL A 59 -1.41 -5.89 6.58
CA VAL A 59 -0.91 -4.53 6.36
C VAL A 59 -1.05 -4.19 4.88
N VAL A 60 -1.72 -3.10 4.57
CA VAL A 60 -1.84 -2.59 3.20
C VAL A 60 -1.05 -1.30 3.07
N CYS A 61 -0.13 -1.27 2.11
CA CYS A 61 0.72 -0.12 1.81
C CYS A 61 0.24 0.57 0.53
N LEU A 62 0.04 1.88 0.60
CA LEU A 62 -0.31 2.72 -0.53
C LEU A 62 0.85 3.65 -0.88
N CYS A 63 1.32 3.61 -2.12
CA CYS A 63 2.30 4.54 -2.67
C CYS A 63 1.81 5.08 -4.01
N VAL A 64 0.72 5.83 -3.97
CA VAL A 64 0.02 6.39 -5.13
C VAL A 64 0.27 7.89 -5.26
N VAL A 65 -0.23 8.53 -6.32
CA VAL A 65 0.17 9.90 -6.69
C VAL A 65 -0.34 10.96 -5.70
N GLY A 66 -1.59 10.91 -5.27
CA GLY A 66 -2.15 11.98 -4.45
C GLY A 66 -3.42 11.61 -3.70
N ASP A 67 -4.01 12.64 -3.11
CA ASP A 67 -5.17 12.56 -2.22
C ASP A 67 -6.37 11.85 -2.83
N ASP A 68 -6.71 12.17 -4.08
CA ASP A 68 -7.86 11.55 -4.76
C ASP A 68 -7.65 10.06 -5.02
N ASP A 69 -6.42 9.66 -5.31
CA ASP A 69 -6.08 8.23 -5.48
C ASP A 69 -6.23 7.47 -4.17
N VAL A 70 -5.78 8.07 -3.06
CA VAL A 70 -5.94 7.48 -1.73
C VAL A 70 -7.41 7.32 -1.38
N ARG A 71 -8.23 8.36 -1.58
CA ARG A 71 -9.67 8.28 -1.34
C ARG A 71 -10.35 7.26 -2.23
N GLY A 72 -10.01 7.24 -3.52
CA GLY A 72 -10.58 6.30 -4.49
C GLY A 72 -10.31 4.84 -4.15
N LEU A 73 -9.15 4.55 -3.55
CA LEU A 73 -8.80 3.20 -3.12
C LEU A 73 -9.39 2.85 -1.74
N ALA A 74 -9.45 3.81 -0.82
CA ALA A 74 -9.91 3.57 0.54
C ALA A 74 -11.42 3.37 0.65
N TYR A 75 -12.21 4.10 -0.15
CA TYR A 75 -13.65 4.22 0.00
C TYR A 75 -14.43 3.44 -1.06
N GLY A 76 -15.75 3.28 -0.82
CA GLY A 76 -16.67 2.60 -1.70
C GLY A 76 -16.82 1.12 -1.39
N GLU A 77 -17.73 0.45 -2.11
CA GLU A 77 -18.04 -0.97 -1.91
C GLU A 77 -16.83 -1.87 -2.18
N ASP A 78 -16.00 -1.51 -3.16
CA ASP A 78 -14.77 -2.21 -3.50
C ASP A 78 -13.53 -1.57 -2.85
N GLY A 79 -13.73 -0.62 -1.94
CA GLY A 79 -12.66 0.09 -1.25
C GLY A 79 -11.95 -0.76 -0.21
N LEU A 80 -10.71 -0.41 0.08
CA LEU A 80 -9.88 -1.15 1.03
C LEU A 80 -10.51 -1.25 2.41
N LEU A 81 -11.11 -0.16 2.92
CA LEU A 81 -11.68 -0.14 4.28
C LEU A 81 -12.89 -1.06 4.44
N GLU A 82 -13.61 -1.40 3.37
CA GLU A 82 -14.72 -2.35 3.42
C GLU A 82 -14.23 -3.81 3.49
N HIS A 83 -13.03 -4.08 3.02
CA HIS A 83 -12.48 -5.43 2.88
C HIS A 83 -11.33 -5.75 3.83
N MET A 84 -10.80 -4.75 4.52
CA MET A 84 -9.83 -4.95 5.59
C MET A 84 -10.55 -5.39 6.87
N SER A 85 -9.87 -6.17 7.68
CA SER A 85 -10.38 -6.68 8.94
C SER A 85 -10.01 -5.77 10.11
N SER A 86 -10.79 -5.84 11.19
CA SER A 86 -10.42 -5.19 12.45
C SER A 86 -9.07 -5.71 12.93
N GLY A 87 -8.18 -4.80 13.28
CA GLY A 87 -6.80 -5.11 13.65
C GLY A 87 -5.79 -4.93 12.53
N ASP A 88 -6.25 -4.80 11.27
CA ASP A 88 -5.37 -4.52 10.14
C ASP A 88 -4.85 -3.08 10.16
N THR A 89 -3.81 -2.82 9.38
CA THR A 89 -3.19 -1.50 9.28
C THR A 89 -3.10 -1.05 7.83
N LEU A 90 -3.56 0.16 7.55
CA LEU A 90 -3.36 0.86 6.28
C LEU A 90 -2.20 1.84 6.45
N VAL A 91 -1.15 1.69 5.64
CA VAL A 91 0.02 2.58 5.63
C VAL A 91 0.00 3.42 4.37
N ILE A 92 0.03 4.74 4.53
CA ILE A 92 0.01 5.69 3.41
C ILE A 92 1.42 6.27 3.25
N HIS A 93 2.12 5.82 2.22
CA HIS A 93 3.45 6.30 1.86
C HIS A 93 3.41 7.49 0.91
N SER A 94 2.25 7.78 0.34
CA SER A 94 2.05 8.95 -0.52
C SER A 94 2.18 10.23 0.28
N THR A 95 2.73 11.29 -0.33
CA THR A 95 2.69 12.63 0.25
C THR A 95 1.32 13.23 -0.03
N ILE A 96 0.45 13.25 0.98
CA ILE A 96 -0.91 13.76 0.89
C ILE A 96 -1.19 14.79 1.99
N HIS A 97 -2.30 15.52 1.83
CA HIS A 97 -2.69 16.53 2.81
C HIS A 97 -3.03 15.88 4.17
N PRO A 98 -2.61 16.49 5.30
CA PRO A 98 -2.92 15.95 6.63
C PRO A 98 -4.42 15.72 6.89
N ASP A 99 -5.28 16.55 6.35
CA ASP A 99 -6.73 16.40 6.49
C ASP A 99 -7.24 15.14 5.80
N THR A 100 -6.65 14.75 4.69
CA THR A 100 -6.98 13.48 4.01
C THR A 100 -6.59 12.29 4.88
N CYS A 101 -5.41 12.31 5.48
CA CYS A 101 -5.00 11.27 6.43
C CYS A 101 -5.94 11.17 7.63
N ARG A 102 -6.35 12.29 8.18
CA ARG A 102 -7.31 12.31 9.30
C ARG A 102 -8.67 11.74 8.92
N GLU A 103 -9.19 12.15 7.77
CA GLU A 103 -10.46 11.66 7.24
C GLU A 103 -10.44 10.13 7.07
N VAL A 104 -9.42 9.61 6.41
CA VAL A 104 -9.24 8.17 6.22
C VAL A 104 -9.07 7.46 7.57
N GLY A 105 -8.28 8.05 8.46
CA GLY A 105 -8.05 7.52 9.81
C GLY A 105 -9.32 7.42 10.65
N GLU A 106 -10.19 8.43 10.59
CA GLU A 106 -11.47 8.41 11.32
C GLU A 106 -12.40 7.31 10.78
N LYS A 107 -12.50 7.18 9.46
CA LYS A 107 -13.32 6.15 8.82
C LYS A 107 -12.78 4.74 9.09
N ALA A 108 -11.47 4.59 9.08
CA ALA A 108 -10.81 3.32 9.39
C ALA A 108 -11.00 2.93 10.87
N ALA A 109 -10.85 3.88 11.78
CA ALA A 109 -11.03 3.64 13.23
C ALA A 109 -12.42 3.11 13.56
N ALA A 110 -13.46 3.58 12.88
CA ALA A 110 -14.83 3.08 13.04
C ALA A 110 -14.96 1.58 12.72
N LYS A 111 -14.02 1.01 11.97
CA LYS A 111 -13.94 -0.41 11.59
C LYS A 111 -12.85 -1.18 12.35
N GLY A 112 -12.17 -0.54 13.29
CA GLY A 112 -11.05 -1.15 14.03
C GLY A 112 -9.76 -1.27 13.22
N ILE A 113 -9.62 -0.51 12.15
CA ILE A 113 -8.44 -0.47 11.29
C ILE A 113 -7.57 0.72 11.70
N SER A 114 -6.27 0.49 11.81
CA SER A 114 -5.30 1.55 12.07
C SER A 114 -4.81 2.20 10.77
N VAL A 115 -4.55 3.51 10.80
CA VAL A 115 -3.94 4.22 9.67
C VAL A 115 -2.63 4.85 10.14
N VAL A 116 -1.57 4.63 9.36
CA VAL A 116 -0.26 5.23 9.59
C VAL A 116 0.07 6.11 8.38
N ASP A 117 0.30 7.39 8.63
CA ASP A 117 0.85 8.31 7.64
C ASP A 117 2.37 8.18 7.68
N ALA A 118 2.93 7.62 6.62
CA ALA A 118 4.36 7.29 6.56
C ALA A 118 4.98 7.70 5.22
N PRO A 119 4.94 9.00 4.86
CA PRO A 119 5.56 9.47 3.63
C PRO A 119 7.05 9.15 3.63
N VAL A 120 7.60 8.98 2.43
CA VAL A 120 8.98 8.55 2.22
C VAL A 120 9.76 9.58 1.43
N SER A 121 11.08 9.59 1.61
CA SER A 121 12.01 10.46 0.90
C SER A 121 13.27 9.71 0.50
N GLY A 122 13.77 9.98 -0.71
CA GLY A 122 15.01 9.41 -1.24
C GLY A 122 14.83 8.67 -2.57
N GLY A 123 13.60 8.30 -2.92
CA GLY A 123 13.29 7.62 -4.19
C GLY A 123 13.91 6.23 -4.34
N ALA A 124 13.88 5.69 -5.55
CA ALA A 124 14.40 4.37 -5.86
C ALA A 124 15.86 4.15 -5.42
N PRO A 125 16.80 5.07 -5.65
CA PRO A 125 18.19 4.88 -5.22
C PRO A 125 18.34 4.66 -3.72
N ALA A 126 17.54 5.36 -2.91
CA ALA A 126 17.59 5.19 -1.46
C ALA A 126 17.01 3.84 -1.01
N VAL A 127 15.98 3.34 -1.69
CA VAL A 127 15.44 2.01 -1.41
C VAL A 127 16.49 0.93 -1.75
N GLU A 128 17.10 1.01 -2.91
CA GLU A 128 18.13 0.08 -3.36
C GLU A 128 19.34 0.07 -2.41
N ALA A 129 19.74 1.24 -1.91
CA ALA A 129 20.79 1.38 -0.91
C ALA A 129 20.36 1.02 0.52
N LYS A 130 19.09 0.68 0.75
CA LYS A 130 18.49 0.44 2.08
C LYS A 130 18.62 1.66 3.01
N GLN A 131 18.48 2.86 2.43
CA GLN A 131 18.62 4.15 3.11
C GLN A 131 17.39 5.03 2.92
N LEU A 132 16.23 4.44 2.58
CA LEU A 132 14.99 5.18 2.46
C LEU A 132 14.60 5.80 3.80
N LEU A 133 14.31 7.10 3.77
CA LEU A 133 13.75 7.78 4.93
C LEU A 133 12.23 7.59 4.94
N VAL A 134 11.72 7.03 6.02
CA VAL A 134 10.29 6.89 6.29
C VAL A 134 9.92 7.82 7.44
N MET A 135 8.98 8.72 7.21
CA MET A 135 8.56 9.73 8.18
C MET A 135 7.17 9.38 8.75
N ALA A 136 7.14 8.39 9.62
CA ALA A 136 5.89 7.93 10.24
C ALA A 136 5.50 8.75 11.47
#